data_a9072d43329e882532062e3cad9738a1
#
_entry.id   a9072d43329e882532062e3cad9738a1
#
_cell.length_a   1.000
_cell.length_b   1.000
_cell.length_c   1.000
_cell.angle_alpha   90.00
_cell.angle_beta   90.00
_cell.angle_gamma   90.00
#
_symmetry.space_group_name_H-M   'P 1'
#
loop_
_entity.id
_entity.type
_entity.pdbx_description
1 polymer ?
#
loop_
_entity_poly.entity_id
_entity_poly.type
_entity_poly.pdbx_seq_one_letter_code
_entity_poly.pdbx_strand_id
1 'polypeptide(L)'
;MARFWFRKKYPFRDYTGGEHGNGIHRIDDRARISLAGDWGTGTDEAHMVADRMREFHSDITIHLGDVYYVGDQTEIEENFLGKKTSPYEPVEWPMGAKGSFALSGNHEMYARGMGYFSSILPRMGSYAQPAAGGSPEPAPGGQWASFFCLENNFWKIIGIDTGYNSTGFDWGKLPILKNIKSLLRNEHFKPDCRIPEPVLTWLDAVVKPNDDGRGLILLSHHGSHSAFSDWYKIPARQLAGAIHRPAIWFWGHEHKLAIYDCFGPPDGIRTFGRCIGHGGMPVERAAHPQADCPVIGWDNRRYNNGEKIDVGYNGHANLIFDGAALRIEYVDLLGQPLFNETWRADLKSGTLEGPQLQKVSDDPHVHIRGAAS
;
A
#
# COMPACT_ATOMS: atom_id res chain seq x y z
N MET A 1 -6.40 1.84 22.12
CA MET A 1 -7.44 2.65 21.43
C MET A 1 -8.14 3.67 22.32
N ALA A 2 -8.76 3.31 23.45
CA ALA A 2 -9.53 4.25 24.29
C ALA A 2 -8.80 5.56 24.64
N ARG A 3 -7.50 5.53 24.94
CA ARG A 3 -6.68 6.72 25.30
C ARG A 3 -6.56 7.74 24.17
N PHE A 4 -6.79 7.35 22.91
CA PHE A 4 -6.65 8.24 21.76
C PHE A 4 -8.00 8.81 21.27
N TRP A 5 -9.12 8.26 21.72
CA TRP A 5 -10.45 8.60 21.21
C TRP A 5 -10.79 10.10 21.30
N PHE A 6 -10.34 10.76 22.38
CA PHE A 6 -10.59 12.18 22.61
C PHE A 6 -9.49 13.10 22.09
N ARG A 7 -8.40 12.56 21.53
CA ARG A 7 -7.35 13.39 20.95
C ARG A 7 -7.77 13.93 19.59
N LYS A 8 -7.34 15.15 19.28
CA LYS A 8 -7.46 15.68 17.92
C LYS A 8 -6.64 14.80 16.97
N LYS A 9 -7.20 14.57 15.78
CA LYS A 9 -6.49 13.96 14.68
C LYS A 9 -5.34 14.87 14.24
N TYR A 10 -4.23 14.29 13.83
CA TYR A 10 -3.13 15.07 13.28
C TYR A 10 -3.64 15.87 12.06
N PRO A 11 -3.28 17.16 11.91
CA PRO A 11 -3.70 17.94 10.76
C PRO A 11 -3.26 17.28 9.45
N PHE A 12 -4.17 17.22 8.48
CA PHE A 12 -3.82 16.72 7.16
C PHE A 12 -2.76 17.64 6.54
N ARG A 13 -1.74 17.05 5.94
CA ARG A 13 -0.69 17.78 5.23
C ARG A 13 -0.88 17.60 3.74
N ASP A 14 -0.67 18.66 2.98
CA ASP A 14 -0.72 18.66 1.53
C ASP A 14 0.44 19.50 0.94
N TYR A 15 0.50 19.60 -0.36
CA TYR A 15 1.52 20.38 -1.07
C TYR A 15 1.04 21.76 -1.52
N THR A 16 -0.03 22.26 -0.92
CA THR A 16 -0.55 23.61 -1.20
C THR A 16 0.47 24.65 -0.73
N GLY A 17 0.75 25.67 -1.55
CA GLY A 17 1.71 26.72 -1.23
C GLY A 17 3.16 26.43 -1.64
N GLY A 18 3.52 25.17 -1.97
CA GLY A 18 4.82 24.83 -2.57
C GLY A 18 6.05 24.86 -1.63
N GLU A 19 5.89 25.22 -0.36
CA GLU A 19 7.00 25.27 0.63
C GLU A 19 7.67 23.92 0.87
N HIS A 20 6.93 22.82 0.65
CA HIS A 20 7.40 21.46 0.82
C HIS A 20 7.49 20.69 -0.51
N GLY A 21 7.70 21.41 -1.62
CA GLY A 21 7.71 20.85 -2.96
C GLY A 21 6.29 20.60 -3.49
N ASN A 22 6.18 19.70 -4.47
CA ASN A 22 4.92 19.37 -5.13
C ASN A 22 4.51 17.89 -4.98
N GLY A 23 5.25 17.11 -4.20
CA GLY A 23 4.98 15.68 -3.99
C GLY A 23 5.37 14.76 -5.15
N ILE A 24 6.06 15.29 -6.17
CA ILE A 24 6.58 14.49 -7.28
C ILE A 24 8.08 14.26 -7.07
N HIS A 25 8.49 13.00 -7.15
CA HIS A 25 9.88 12.58 -7.01
C HIS A 25 10.32 11.83 -8.28
N ARG A 26 11.43 12.26 -8.85
CA ARG A 26 12.01 11.58 -10.03
C ARG A 26 12.75 10.32 -9.61
N ILE A 27 12.55 9.24 -10.35
CA ILE A 27 13.29 7.99 -10.24
C ILE A 27 13.93 7.64 -11.56
N ASP A 28 14.89 6.72 -11.54
CA ASP A 28 15.57 6.28 -12.76
C ASP A 28 14.61 5.45 -13.63
N ASP A 29 14.85 5.43 -14.96
CA ASP A 29 14.12 4.58 -15.90
C ASP A 29 14.37 3.09 -15.65
N ARG A 30 15.49 2.76 -15.02
CA ARG A 30 15.83 1.46 -14.46
C ARG A 30 15.86 1.59 -12.95
N ALA A 31 14.88 1.00 -12.30
CA ALA A 31 14.73 1.08 -10.87
C ALA A 31 14.20 -0.23 -10.28
N ARG A 32 14.59 -0.52 -9.05
CA ARG A 32 14.12 -1.66 -8.26
C ARG A 32 13.36 -1.13 -7.05
N ILE A 33 12.10 -1.53 -6.92
CA ILE A 33 11.23 -1.06 -5.83
C ILE A 33 10.65 -2.26 -5.11
N SER A 34 10.74 -2.31 -3.77
CA SER A 34 10.02 -3.30 -2.96
C SER A 34 8.83 -2.67 -2.26
N LEU A 35 7.71 -3.39 -2.25
CA LEU A 35 6.45 -2.99 -1.61
C LEU A 35 6.05 -4.02 -0.55
N ALA A 36 5.63 -3.57 0.64
CA ALA A 36 4.94 -4.40 1.62
C ALA A 36 3.85 -3.58 2.33
N GLY A 37 2.70 -4.21 2.57
CA GLY A 37 1.62 -3.67 3.39
C GLY A 37 1.45 -4.50 4.64
N ASP A 38 0.91 -3.89 5.74
CA ASP A 38 0.59 -4.60 6.98
C ASP A 38 1.81 -5.29 7.61
N TRP A 39 2.98 -4.67 7.45
CA TRP A 39 4.27 -5.23 7.83
C TRP A 39 4.67 -4.90 9.26
N GLY A 40 4.34 -3.73 9.78
CA GLY A 40 4.85 -3.17 11.04
C GLY A 40 4.31 -3.87 12.30
N THR A 41 4.60 -5.14 12.51
CA THR A 41 4.01 -5.97 13.56
C THR A 41 4.97 -6.30 14.72
N GLY A 42 6.27 -6.21 14.51
CA GLY A 42 7.28 -6.65 15.46
C GLY A 42 7.40 -8.18 15.58
N THR A 43 6.87 -8.95 14.63
CA THR A 43 6.91 -10.41 14.60
C THR A 43 8.15 -10.94 13.89
N ASP A 44 8.47 -12.21 14.09
CA ASP A 44 9.56 -12.90 13.37
C ASP A 44 9.28 -12.91 11.85
N GLU A 45 8.02 -13.05 11.45
CA GLU A 45 7.62 -13.00 10.06
C GLU A 45 7.92 -11.62 9.43
N ALA A 46 7.69 -10.52 10.15
CA ALA A 46 8.05 -9.18 9.69
C ALA A 46 9.57 -9.02 9.54
N HIS A 47 10.37 -9.59 10.46
CA HIS A 47 11.83 -9.64 10.32
C HIS A 47 12.26 -10.39 9.06
N MET A 48 11.70 -11.58 8.82
CA MET A 48 12.04 -12.42 7.66
C MET A 48 11.69 -11.70 6.34
N VAL A 49 10.52 -11.06 6.26
CA VAL A 49 10.15 -10.26 5.07
C VAL A 49 11.12 -9.09 4.87
N ALA A 50 11.49 -8.37 5.95
CA ALA A 50 12.46 -7.29 5.86
C ALA A 50 13.82 -7.76 5.33
N ASP A 51 14.29 -8.95 5.76
CA ASP A 51 15.54 -9.53 5.28
C ASP A 51 15.49 -9.86 3.79
N ARG A 52 14.37 -10.43 3.29
CA ARG A 52 14.18 -10.66 1.84
C ARG A 52 14.17 -9.36 1.05
N MET A 53 13.53 -8.31 1.57
CA MET A 53 13.55 -7.00 0.94
C MET A 53 14.98 -6.39 0.92
N ARG A 54 15.78 -6.56 1.98
CA ARG A 54 17.20 -6.15 2.01
C ARG A 54 18.03 -6.89 0.98
N GLU A 55 17.85 -8.21 0.88
CA GLU A 55 18.55 -9.05 -0.12
C GLU A 55 18.24 -8.66 -1.57
N PHE A 56 17.05 -8.13 -1.82
CA PHE A 56 16.71 -7.63 -3.14
C PHE A 56 17.47 -6.38 -3.54
N HIS A 57 18.05 -5.62 -2.59
CA HIS A 57 18.79 -4.37 -2.83
C HIS A 57 17.97 -3.34 -3.61
N SER A 58 16.84 -2.96 -3.07
CA SER A 58 15.92 -1.98 -3.68
C SER A 58 16.53 -0.59 -3.74
N ASP A 59 16.34 0.11 -4.86
CA ASP A 59 16.56 1.56 -4.94
C ASP A 59 15.58 2.30 -4.02
N ILE A 60 14.33 1.83 -4.00
CA ILE A 60 13.23 2.44 -3.22
C ILE A 60 12.44 1.33 -2.53
N THR A 61 12.01 1.61 -1.30
CA THR A 61 11.05 0.75 -0.59
C THR A 61 9.80 1.55 -0.25
N ILE A 62 8.62 0.91 -0.30
CA ILE A 62 7.35 1.57 -0.03
C ILE A 62 6.51 0.73 0.93
N HIS A 63 6.17 1.32 2.08
CA HIS A 63 5.23 0.76 3.05
C HIS A 63 3.80 1.19 2.73
N LEU A 64 2.89 0.23 2.57
CA LEU A 64 1.51 0.50 2.18
C LEU A 64 0.56 0.75 3.37
N GLY A 65 1.11 0.98 4.56
CA GLY A 65 0.33 1.29 5.76
C GLY A 65 0.23 0.11 6.72
N ASP A 66 -0.28 0.43 7.88
CA ASP A 66 -0.50 -0.36 9.08
C ASP A 66 0.76 -0.75 9.85
N VAL A 67 0.97 0.00 10.94
CA VAL A 67 1.86 -0.35 12.03
C VAL A 67 1.02 -0.72 13.26
N TYR A 68 1.20 -1.91 13.75
CA TYR A 68 0.31 -2.57 14.71
C TYR A 68 0.72 -2.35 16.17
N TYR A 69 -0.31 -2.28 17.10
CA TYR A 69 -1.74 -2.52 16.78
C TYR A 69 -2.57 -1.24 16.67
N VAL A 70 -2.05 -0.09 17.05
CA VAL A 70 -2.76 1.20 17.00
C VAL A 70 -1.94 2.30 16.33
N GLY A 71 -0.71 1.99 15.87
CA GLY A 71 0.18 2.92 15.22
C GLY A 71 0.57 4.11 16.12
N ASP A 72 0.71 3.87 17.41
CA ASP A 72 1.16 4.93 18.32
C ASP A 72 2.68 5.09 18.27
N GLN A 73 3.18 6.13 18.94
CA GLN A 73 4.59 6.48 18.92
C GLN A 73 5.50 5.32 19.34
N THR A 74 5.12 4.55 20.36
CA THR A 74 5.92 3.45 20.89
C THR A 74 5.97 2.30 19.89
N GLU A 75 4.82 1.89 19.36
CA GLU A 75 4.73 0.83 18.35
C GLU A 75 5.50 1.19 17.08
N ILE A 76 5.42 2.45 16.64
CA ILE A 76 6.21 2.93 15.49
C ILE A 76 7.71 2.87 15.77
N GLU A 77 8.14 3.27 16.97
CA GLU A 77 9.54 3.19 17.34
C GLU A 77 10.06 1.76 17.39
N GLU A 78 9.27 0.82 17.91
CA GLU A 78 9.62 -0.61 17.97
C GLU A 78 9.44 -1.32 16.63
N ASN A 79 8.25 -1.24 16.05
CA ASN A 79 7.82 -2.09 14.93
C ASN A 79 8.09 -1.50 13.54
N PHE A 80 8.71 -0.32 13.47
CA PHE A 80 9.04 0.33 12.21
C PHE A 80 10.42 0.98 12.19
N LEU A 81 10.82 1.60 13.30
CA LEU A 81 12.08 2.36 13.38
C LEU A 81 13.22 1.58 14.04
N GLY A 82 12.99 0.34 14.44
CA GLY A 82 14.03 -0.51 15.01
C GLY A 82 14.55 -0.06 16.37
N LYS A 83 13.80 0.74 17.12
CA LYS A 83 14.24 1.21 18.44
C LYS A 83 13.79 0.24 19.54
N LYS A 84 14.73 -0.21 20.35
CA LYS A 84 14.43 -1.09 21.49
C LYS A 84 13.83 -0.28 22.65
N THR A 85 12.51 -0.33 22.81
CA THR A 85 11.79 0.32 23.90
C THR A 85 11.18 -0.68 24.89
N SER A 86 11.15 -1.96 24.52
CA SER A 86 10.60 -3.08 25.29
C SER A 86 11.58 -4.27 25.33
N PRO A 87 11.26 -5.37 26.06
CA PRO A 87 12.06 -6.59 26.02
C PRO A 87 12.01 -7.33 24.69
N TYR A 88 11.07 -7.01 23.80
CA TYR A 88 10.96 -7.61 22.46
C TYR A 88 12.04 -7.06 21.53
N GLU A 89 12.44 -7.86 20.54
CA GLU A 89 13.36 -7.38 19.51
C GLU A 89 12.62 -6.42 18.58
N PRO A 90 13.17 -5.22 18.32
CA PRO A 90 12.55 -4.23 17.45
C PRO A 90 12.75 -4.60 15.99
N VAL A 91 11.80 -4.21 15.15
CA VAL A 91 11.88 -4.43 13.71
C VAL A 91 12.06 -3.09 12.98
N GLU A 92 13.08 -3.03 12.13
CA GLU A 92 13.39 -1.83 11.35
C GLU A 92 12.97 -2.03 9.89
N TRP A 93 12.19 -1.05 9.37
CA TRP A 93 11.82 -1.02 7.96
C TRP A 93 13.07 -1.02 7.07
N PRO A 94 13.14 -1.89 6.06
CA PRO A 94 14.29 -1.95 5.16
C PRO A 94 14.29 -0.73 4.24
N MET A 95 15.14 0.23 4.52
CA MET A 95 15.26 1.45 3.73
C MET A 95 15.89 1.18 2.36
N GLY A 96 15.35 1.80 1.30
CA GLY A 96 15.91 1.75 -0.04
C GLY A 96 17.17 2.59 -0.19
N ALA A 97 17.99 2.28 -1.18
CA ALA A 97 19.26 2.99 -1.38
C ALA A 97 19.09 4.46 -1.82
N LYS A 98 17.98 4.80 -2.47
CA LYS A 98 17.70 6.16 -3.01
C LYS A 98 16.46 6.81 -2.39
N GLY A 99 15.72 6.08 -1.58
CA GLY A 99 14.53 6.60 -0.92
C GLY A 99 13.63 5.53 -0.34
N SER A 100 12.74 5.97 0.55
CA SER A 100 11.68 5.15 1.10
C SER A 100 10.43 5.98 1.27
N PHE A 101 9.26 5.38 1.05
CA PHE A 101 7.99 6.08 1.14
C PHE A 101 7.00 5.27 1.98
N ALA A 102 6.04 5.96 2.58
CA ALA A 102 5.02 5.31 3.39
C ALA A 102 3.64 5.90 3.15
N LEU A 103 2.64 5.05 3.12
CA LEU A 103 1.22 5.40 3.18
C LEU A 103 0.67 5.12 4.58
N SER A 104 -0.42 5.78 4.94
CA SER A 104 -1.11 5.49 6.19
C SER A 104 -2.18 4.43 5.98
N GLY A 105 -2.30 3.53 6.94
CA GLY A 105 -3.45 2.64 7.07
C GLY A 105 -4.41 3.08 8.17
N ASN A 106 -5.35 2.20 8.53
CA ASN A 106 -6.29 2.48 9.60
C ASN A 106 -5.64 2.35 10.99
N HIS A 107 -4.60 1.55 11.14
CA HIS A 107 -3.93 1.37 12.44
C HIS A 107 -3.21 2.64 12.89
N GLU A 108 -2.51 3.36 12.02
CA GLU A 108 -1.95 4.68 12.34
C GLU A 108 -3.04 5.67 12.76
N MET A 109 -4.23 5.57 12.15
CA MET A 109 -5.34 6.47 12.47
C MET A 109 -6.04 6.12 13.78
N TYR A 110 -5.89 4.92 14.35
CA TYR A 110 -6.36 4.61 15.71
C TYR A 110 -5.64 5.47 16.76
N ALA A 111 -4.36 5.79 16.55
CA ALA A 111 -3.61 6.77 17.34
C ALA A 111 -3.71 8.20 16.76
N ARG A 112 -4.70 8.48 15.91
CA ARG A 112 -4.96 9.80 15.31
C ARG A 112 -3.87 10.29 14.36
N GLY A 113 -3.04 9.39 13.81
CA GLY A 113 -1.95 9.71 12.89
C GLY A 113 -0.72 10.35 13.54
N MET A 114 -0.71 10.51 14.86
CA MET A 114 0.36 11.24 15.55
C MET A 114 1.75 10.66 15.25
N GLY A 115 1.93 9.35 15.44
CA GLY A 115 3.21 8.71 15.21
C GLY A 115 3.60 8.66 13.72
N TYR A 116 2.64 8.43 12.85
CA TYR A 116 2.86 8.40 11.40
C TYR A 116 3.42 9.74 10.88
N PHE A 117 2.69 10.83 11.12
CA PHE A 117 3.09 12.16 10.62
C PHE A 117 4.30 12.75 11.33
N SER A 118 4.57 12.38 12.60
CA SER A 118 5.68 12.95 13.37
C SER A 118 6.95 12.11 13.42
N SER A 119 6.86 10.80 13.10
CA SER A 119 8.00 9.89 13.26
C SER A 119 8.32 9.06 12.03
N ILE A 120 7.31 8.58 11.27
CA ILE A 120 7.55 7.86 10.02
C ILE A 120 7.89 8.85 8.91
N LEU A 121 6.98 9.76 8.55
CA LEU A 121 7.14 10.62 7.38
C LEU A 121 8.44 11.44 7.35
N PRO A 122 8.95 11.99 8.49
CA PRO A 122 10.23 12.72 8.48
C PRO A 122 11.46 11.88 8.07
N ARG A 123 11.34 10.55 8.12
CA ARG A 123 12.40 9.61 7.72
C ARG A 123 12.20 9.02 6.33
N MET A 124 11.07 9.29 5.71
CA MET A 124 10.72 8.86 4.37
C MET A 124 11.05 9.93 3.34
N GLY A 125 10.90 9.62 2.06
CA GLY A 125 11.16 10.50 0.94
C GLY A 125 12.39 10.08 0.15
N SER A 126 12.74 10.87 -0.87
CA SER A 126 13.98 10.68 -1.63
C SER A 126 15.19 11.04 -0.77
N TYR A 127 16.26 10.29 -0.90
CA TYR A 127 17.50 10.57 -0.18
C TYR A 127 18.38 11.49 -0.98
N ALA A 128 18.99 12.44 -0.30
CA ALA A 128 20.10 13.20 -0.86
C ALA A 128 21.29 12.24 -1.10
N GLN A 129 22.01 12.40 -2.20
CA GLN A 129 23.25 11.65 -2.42
C GLN A 129 24.18 11.94 -1.23
N PRO A 130 24.67 10.92 -0.53
CA PRO A 130 25.52 11.13 0.62
C PRO A 130 26.80 11.85 0.16
N ALA A 131 27.24 12.83 0.92
CA ALA A 131 28.62 13.29 0.83
C ALA A 131 29.51 12.04 1.02
N ALA A 132 30.61 11.95 0.29
CA ALA A 132 31.45 10.75 0.22
C ALA A 132 31.67 10.12 1.61
N GLY A 133 31.14 8.92 1.84
CA GLY A 133 31.29 8.15 3.07
C GLY A 133 30.18 8.29 4.12
N GLY A 134 29.12 9.03 3.86
CA GLY A 134 27.94 9.14 4.76
C GLY A 134 26.87 8.07 4.49
N SER A 135 26.03 7.79 5.48
CA SER A 135 24.79 7.03 5.28
C SER A 135 23.78 7.85 4.50
N PRO A 136 22.95 7.22 3.63
CA PRO A 136 21.85 7.93 2.97
C PRO A 136 20.91 8.54 4.01
N GLU A 137 20.59 9.82 3.86
CA GLU A 137 19.62 10.51 4.71
C GLU A 137 18.49 11.08 3.86
N PRO A 138 17.26 11.15 4.38
CA PRO A 138 16.15 11.80 3.70
C PRO A 138 16.53 13.24 3.33
N ALA A 139 16.08 13.69 2.16
CA ALA A 139 16.15 15.10 1.82
C ALA A 139 15.48 15.95 2.92
N PRO A 140 15.91 17.21 3.13
CA PRO A 140 15.34 18.05 4.16
C PRO A 140 13.80 18.08 4.12
N GLY A 141 13.16 17.72 5.24
CA GLY A 141 11.70 17.64 5.37
C GLY A 141 11.10 16.23 5.15
N GLY A 142 11.88 15.27 4.65
CA GLY A 142 11.39 13.91 4.41
C GLY A 142 10.22 13.84 3.43
N GLN A 143 9.35 12.84 3.57
CA GLN A 143 8.05 12.79 2.91
C GLN A 143 7.08 13.71 3.67
N TRP A 144 6.68 14.83 3.07
CA TRP A 144 5.85 15.82 3.75
C TRP A 144 4.42 15.35 4.02
N ALA A 145 3.78 14.77 3.02
CA ALA A 145 2.37 14.37 3.08
C ALA A 145 2.21 12.84 2.96
N SER A 146 1.03 12.35 3.31
CA SER A 146 0.66 10.93 3.22
C SER A 146 0.33 10.46 1.79
N PHE A 147 0.73 11.24 0.80
CA PHE A 147 0.59 10.93 -0.63
C PHE A 147 1.79 11.48 -1.40
N PHE A 148 2.11 10.86 -2.53
CA PHE A 148 3.29 11.18 -3.34
C PHE A 148 3.15 10.62 -4.75
N CYS A 149 3.98 11.09 -5.68
CA CYS A 149 4.16 10.49 -7.00
C CYS A 149 5.65 10.24 -7.24
N LEU A 150 6.00 8.98 -7.57
CA LEU A 150 7.29 8.65 -8.13
C LEU A 150 7.13 8.56 -9.63
N GLU A 151 8.02 9.20 -10.40
CA GLU A 151 7.90 9.17 -11.85
C GLU A 151 9.23 9.04 -12.55
N ASN A 152 9.21 8.36 -13.70
CA ASN A 152 10.28 8.36 -14.68
C ASN A 152 9.72 8.68 -16.07
N ASN A 153 10.49 8.43 -17.12
CA ASN A 153 10.06 8.73 -18.47
C ASN A 153 8.91 7.82 -18.98
N PHE A 154 8.65 6.68 -18.31
CA PHE A 154 7.72 5.63 -18.75
C PHE A 154 6.58 5.37 -17.80
N TRP A 155 6.73 5.67 -16.50
CA TRP A 155 5.80 5.29 -15.45
C TRP A 155 5.52 6.42 -14.47
N LYS A 156 4.29 6.45 -13.94
CA LYS A 156 3.90 7.19 -12.74
C LYS A 156 3.42 6.20 -11.69
N ILE A 157 4.01 6.25 -10.50
CA ILE A 157 3.63 5.46 -9.33
C ILE A 157 3.05 6.43 -8.30
N ILE A 158 1.76 6.35 -8.07
CA ILE A 158 0.99 7.35 -7.32
C ILE A 158 0.53 6.74 -6.02
N GLY A 159 1.11 7.15 -4.90
CA GLY A 159 0.67 6.82 -3.55
C GLY A 159 -0.48 7.73 -3.13
N ILE A 160 -1.63 7.17 -2.77
CA ILE A 160 -2.84 7.89 -2.36
C ILE A 160 -3.25 7.51 -0.94
N ASP A 161 -3.67 8.51 -0.16
CA ASP A 161 -4.10 8.30 1.22
C ASP A 161 -5.56 7.83 1.30
N THR A 162 -5.76 6.57 1.66
CA THR A 162 -7.06 6.00 2.03
C THR A 162 -7.17 5.73 3.53
N GLY A 163 -6.08 5.90 4.28
CA GLY A 163 -6.01 5.69 5.72
C GLY A 163 -6.55 6.86 6.52
N TYR A 164 -6.26 8.09 6.12
CA TYR A 164 -6.62 9.27 6.90
C TYR A 164 -8.12 9.32 7.27
N ASN A 165 -9.02 8.92 6.40
CA ASN A 165 -10.45 8.87 6.64
C ASN A 165 -10.99 7.46 6.97
N SER A 166 -10.12 6.50 7.25
CA SER A 166 -10.50 5.11 7.57
C SER A 166 -11.04 4.93 8.98
N THR A 167 -10.79 5.88 9.88
CA THR A 167 -11.31 5.85 11.25
C THR A 167 -12.08 7.12 11.51
N GLY A 168 -13.35 7.04 11.79
CA GLY A 168 -14.07 8.26 12.12
C GLY A 168 -15.51 8.04 12.48
N PHE A 169 -15.80 8.43 13.68
CA PHE A 169 -17.12 8.86 14.07
C PHE A 169 -17.31 10.26 13.47
N ASP A 170 -18.04 10.37 12.39
CA ASP A 170 -18.42 11.68 11.86
C ASP A 170 -19.54 12.28 12.74
N TRP A 171 -19.14 13.05 13.74
CA TRP A 171 -20.06 13.73 14.66
C TRP A 171 -21.05 14.64 13.91
N GLY A 172 -20.71 15.09 12.69
CA GLY A 172 -21.57 15.90 11.84
C GLY A 172 -22.72 15.13 11.19
N LYS A 173 -22.63 13.79 11.16
CA LYS A 173 -23.65 12.89 10.61
C LYS A 173 -24.50 12.19 11.66
N LEU A 174 -24.39 12.58 12.95
CA LEU A 174 -25.33 12.11 13.97
C LEU A 174 -26.73 12.65 13.62
N PRO A 175 -27.67 11.80 13.20
CA PRO A 175 -29.06 12.24 13.13
C PRO A 175 -29.49 12.57 14.55
N ILE A 176 -29.87 13.82 14.76
CA ILE A 176 -30.47 14.28 16.00
C ILE A 176 -31.53 13.26 16.42
N LEU A 177 -31.16 12.40 17.37
CA LEU A 177 -31.99 11.56 18.26
C LEU A 177 -33.35 11.02 17.77
N LYS A 178 -33.55 10.68 16.49
CA LYS A 178 -34.85 10.16 16.04
C LYS A 178 -34.93 8.66 15.77
N ASN A 179 -33.86 7.88 15.80
CA ASN A 179 -33.97 6.42 15.68
C ASN A 179 -32.75 5.67 16.21
N ILE A 180 -32.75 5.32 17.48
CA ILE A 180 -31.74 4.44 18.12
C ILE A 180 -31.67 3.05 17.43
N LYS A 181 -32.72 2.59 16.76
CA LYS A 181 -32.72 1.31 16.03
C LYS A 181 -31.96 1.33 14.72
N SER A 182 -31.76 2.49 14.10
CA SER A 182 -30.91 2.62 12.90
C SER A 182 -29.41 2.75 13.26
N LEU A 183 -29.12 3.22 14.48
CA LEU A 183 -27.75 3.23 15.01
C LEU A 183 -27.17 1.83 15.22
N LEU A 184 -28.02 0.82 15.43
CA LEU A 184 -27.62 -0.58 15.64
C LEU A 184 -27.52 -1.37 14.33
N ARG A 185 -27.93 -0.81 13.21
CA ARG A 185 -27.67 -1.37 11.87
C ARG A 185 -26.41 -0.74 11.29
N ASN A 186 -25.34 -1.46 11.35
CA ASN A 186 -23.94 -1.25 10.99
C ASN A 186 -23.59 -0.40 9.74
N GLU A 187 -24.51 0.12 8.97
CA GLU A 187 -24.24 0.76 7.68
C GLU A 187 -23.68 2.19 7.79
N HIS A 188 -23.91 2.89 8.91
CA HIS A 188 -23.44 4.26 9.13
C HIS A 188 -22.07 4.36 9.86
N PHE A 189 -21.53 3.23 10.29
CA PHE A 189 -20.27 3.16 11.04
C PHE A 189 -19.13 2.49 10.30
N LYS A 190 -19.34 2.00 9.08
CA LYS A 190 -18.23 1.49 8.27
C LYS A 190 -17.38 2.68 7.81
N PRO A 191 -16.06 2.63 8.03
CA PRO A 191 -15.16 3.63 7.46
C PRO A 191 -15.32 3.63 5.94
N ASP A 192 -15.42 4.80 5.32
CA ASP A 192 -15.59 4.92 3.88
C ASP A 192 -14.27 5.01 3.11
N CYS A 193 -13.15 5.12 3.83
CA CYS A 193 -11.77 5.23 3.30
C CYS A 193 -11.62 6.30 2.22
N ARG A 194 -12.47 7.33 2.30
CA ARG A 194 -12.53 8.45 1.35
C ARG A 194 -11.17 9.12 1.22
N ILE A 195 -10.73 9.30 -0.01
CA ILE A 195 -9.54 10.07 -0.34
C ILE A 195 -9.78 11.53 0.07
N PRO A 196 -8.88 12.16 0.84
CA PRO A 196 -8.98 13.57 1.17
C PRO A 196 -8.99 14.47 -0.07
N GLU A 197 -9.83 15.50 -0.07
CA GLU A 197 -10.01 16.42 -1.20
C GLU A 197 -8.70 17.06 -1.70
N PRO A 198 -7.72 17.44 -0.83
CA PRO A 198 -6.43 17.93 -1.31
C PRO A 198 -5.66 16.94 -2.18
N VAL A 199 -5.82 15.63 -1.97
CA VAL A 199 -5.20 14.59 -2.82
C VAL A 199 -5.81 14.58 -4.22
N LEU A 200 -7.15 14.69 -4.31
CA LEU A 200 -7.86 14.73 -5.59
C LEU A 200 -7.49 16.00 -6.39
N THR A 201 -7.45 17.14 -5.71
CA THR A 201 -7.01 18.39 -6.30
C THR A 201 -5.55 18.33 -6.79
N TRP A 202 -4.67 17.68 -6.00
CA TRP A 202 -3.27 17.48 -6.37
C TRP A 202 -3.12 16.54 -7.57
N LEU A 203 -3.91 15.47 -7.65
CA LEU A 203 -3.93 14.58 -8.79
C LEU A 203 -4.27 15.31 -10.08
N ASP A 204 -5.30 16.16 -10.05
CA ASP A 204 -5.79 16.89 -11.21
C ASP A 204 -4.84 18.03 -11.60
N ALA A 205 -4.41 18.83 -10.64
CA ALA A 205 -3.62 20.05 -10.91
C ALA A 205 -2.12 19.80 -11.10
N VAL A 206 -1.54 18.79 -10.41
CA VAL A 206 -0.09 18.59 -10.33
C VAL A 206 0.35 17.31 -11.03
N VAL A 207 -0.19 16.15 -10.67
CA VAL A 207 0.23 14.86 -11.23
C VAL A 207 -0.22 14.68 -12.66
N LYS A 208 -1.47 15.09 -12.95
CA LYS A 208 -2.08 15.03 -14.28
C LYS A 208 -1.92 13.65 -14.92
N PRO A 209 -2.57 12.63 -14.37
CA PRO A 209 -2.33 11.24 -14.76
C PRO A 209 -2.79 10.91 -16.19
N ASN A 210 -3.57 11.78 -16.83
CA ASN A 210 -4.07 11.59 -18.19
C ASN A 210 -3.31 12.37 -19.27
N ASP A 211 -2.42 13.32 -18.89
CA ASP A 211 -1.80 14.26 -19.82
C ASP A 211 -0.67 13.62 -20.67
N ASP A 212 -0.23 12.42 -20.30
CA ASP A 212 0.79 11.68 -21.03
C ASP A 212 0.48 10.18 -21.07
N GLY A 213 1.18 9.44 -21.93
CA GLY A 213 0.99 8.01 -22.13
C GLY A 213 1.74 7.12 -21.14
N ARG A 214 2.35 7.65 -20.07
CA ARG A 214 3.10 6.84 -19.10
C ARG A 214 2.20 5.83 -18.39
N GLY A 215 2.71 4.62 -18.14
CA GLY A 215 2.01 3.59 -17.37
C GLY A 215 1.63 4.09 -15.98
N LEU A 216 0.47 3.70 -15.47
CA LEU A 216 -0.01 4.11 -14.14
C LEU A 216 0.02 2.95 -13.16
N ILE A 217 0.63 3.20 -12.00
CA ILE A 217 0.57 2.34 -10.82
C ILE A 217 -0.01 3.17 -9.69
N LEU A 218 -1.07 2.67 -9.05
CA LEU A 218 -1.67 3.25 -7.86
C LEU A 218 -1.24 2.45 -6.65
N LEU A 219 -0.96 3.12 -5.55
CA LEU A 219 -0.65 2.53 -4.26
C LEU A 219 -1.59 3.11 -3.22
N SER A 220 -2.19 2.28 -2.39
CA SER A 220 -2.99 2.72 -1.24
C SER A 220 -2.96 1.66 -0.14
N HIS A 221 -3.54 1.97 1.02
CA HIS A 221 -3.73 0.95 2.04
C HIS A 221 -5.00 0.14 1.78
N HIS A 222 -6.13 0.78 1.48
CA HIS A 222 -7.40 0.09 1.24
C HIS A 222 -7.65 -0.10 -0.26
N GLY A 223 -8.07 -1.33 -0.63
CA GLY A 223 -8.38 -1.68 -2.01
C GLY A 223 -9.81 -1.33 -2.43
N SER A 224 -10.06 -1.28 -3.72
CA SER A 224 -11.38 -0.99 -4.29
C SER A 224 -12.24 -2.21 -4.53
N HIS A 225 -11.67 -3.41 -4.47
CA HIS A 225 -12.36 -4.69 -4.67
C HIS A 225 -11.61 -5.83 -3.99
N SER A 226 -12.34 -6.89 -3.67
CA SER A 226 -11.79 -8.12 -3.10
C SER A 226 -12.67 -9.31 -3.47
N ALA A 227 -12.04 -10.47 -3.66
CA ALA A 227 -12.72 -11.75 -3.77
C ALA A 227 -12.87 -12.46 -2.42
N PHE A 228 -12.36 -11.89 -1.33
CA PHE A 228 -12.25 -12.55 -0.02
C PHE A 228 -12.85 -11.77 1.13
N SER A 229 -13.00 -10.45 1.00
CA SER A 229 -13.53 -9.59 2.05
C SER A 229 -14.39 -8.45 1.49
N ASP A 230 -14.90 -7.61 2.37
CA ASP A 230 -15.56 -6.35 2.00
C ASP A 230 -14.55 -5.40 1.32
N TRP A 231 -15.03 -4.53 0.46
CA TRP A 231 -14.22 -3.60 -0.34
C TRP A 231 -14.74 -2.16 -0.26
N TYR A 232 -13.84 -1.22 -0.54
CA TYR A 232 -14.07 0.22 -0.37
C TYR A 232 -14.31 0.89 -1.73
N LYS A 233 -15.58 0.99 -2.15
CA LYS A 233 -15.95 1.53 -3.47
C LYS A 233 -15.70 3.02 -3.63
N ILE A 234 -15.69 3.77 -2.52
CA ILE A 234 -15.61 5.24 -2.56
C ILE A 234 -14.30 5.74 -3.18
N PRO A 235 -13.10 5.25 -2.81
CA PRO A 235 -11.86 5.66 -3.46
C PRO A 235 -11.87 5.46 -4.97
N ALA A 236 -12.36 4.30 -5.45
CA ALA A 236 -12.43 4.03 -6.89
C ALA A 236 -13.37 4.99 -7.62
N ARG A 237 -14.50 5.39 -7.00
CA ARG A 237 -15.43 6.38 -7.53
C ARG A 237 -14.82 7.77 -7.59
N GLN A 238 -14.12 8.19 -6.53
CA GLN A 238 -13.44 9.48 -6.50
C GLN A 238 -12.35 9.56 -7.57
N LEU A 239 -11.57 8.48 -7.75
CA LEU A 239 -10.50 8.42 -8.75
C LEU A 239 -11.01 8.39 -10.18
N ALA A 240 -12.25 7.96 -10.43
CA ALA A 240 -12.84 7.98 -11.77
C ALA A 240 -12.96 9.40 -12.35
N GLY A 241 -13.01 10.43 -11.50
CA GLY A 241 -12.97 11.83 -11.93
C GLY A 241 -11.59 12.32 -12.37
N ALA A 242 -10.52 11.68 -11.86
CA ALA A 242 -9.14 12.10 -12.08
C ALA A 242 -8.33 11.16 -13.00
N ILE A 243 -8.76 9.88 -13.14
CA ILE A 243 -8.03 8.86 -13.91
C ILE A 243 -8.98 8.19 -14.88
N HIS A 244 -8.72 8.32 -16.17
CA HIS A 244 -9.62 7.88 -17.26
C HIS A 244 -9.10 6.65 -18.01
N ARG A 245 -8.07 6.00 -17.51
CA ARG A 245 -7.44 4.84 -18.14
C ARG A 245 -7.09 3.76 -17.11
N PRO A 246 -6.95 2.49 -17.51
CA PRO A 246 -6.59 1.42 -16.56
C PRO A 246 -5.24 1.67 -15.89
N ALA A 247 -5.17 1.26 -14.61
CA ALA A 247 -3.96 1.31 -13.80
C ALA A 247 -3.74 -0.03 -13.10
N ILE A 248 -2.49 -0.33 -12.74
CA ILE A 248 -2.17 -1.39 -11.79
C ILE A 248 -2.37 -0.78 -10.40
N TRP A 249 -3.14 -1.43 -9.51
CA TRP A 249 -3.40 -0.89 -8.17
C TRP A 249 -2.98 -1.88 -7.09
N PHE A 250 -1.95 -1.50 -6.31
CA PHE A 250 -1.49 -2.25 -5.15
C PHE A 250 -2.13 -1.72 -3.87
N TRP A 251 -2.52 -2.64 -2.97
CA TRP A 251 -3.04 -2.30 -1.65
C TRP A 251 -2.66 -3.32 -0.58
N GLY A 252 -2.71 -2.90 0.70
CA GLY A 252 -2.58 -3.72 1.90
C GLY A 252 -3.94 -4.09 2.50
N HIS A 253 -4.08 -3.90 3.82
CA HIS A 253 -5.31 -4.04 4.61
C HIS A 253 -5.90 -5.46 4.68
N GLU A 254 -6.00 -6.18 3.59
CA GLU A 254 -6.36 -7.59 3.59
C GLU A 254 -5.09 -8.42 3.72
N HIS A 255 -4.98 -9.18 4.81
CA HIS A 255 -3.76 -9.94 5.12
C HIS A 255 -3.63 -11.17 4.22
N LYS A 256 -3.37 -10.94 2.94
CA LYS A 256 -3.18 -12.00 1.92
C LYS A 256 -2.47 -11.51 0.67
N LEU A 257 -2.05 -12.47 -0.16
CA LEU A 257 -1.64 -12.24 -1.53
C LEU A 257 -2.77 -12.61 -2.48
N ALA A 258 -3.26 -11.64 -3.26
CA ALA A 258 -4.26 -11.86 -4.30
C ALA A 258 -4.03 -10.94 -5.51
N ILE A 259 -4.12 -11.53 -6.71
CA ILE A 259 -3.89 -10.88 -8.00
C ILE A 259 -5.20 -10.93 -8.78
N TYR A 260 -5.67 -9.78 -9.23
CA TYR A 260 -6.96 -9.64 -9.92
C TYR A 260 -6.77 -9.20 -11.36
N ASP A 261 -7.65 -9.67 -12.23
CA ASP A 261 -7.83 -9.11 -13.58
C ASP A 261 -8.46 -7.71 -13.51
N CYS A 262 -8.58 -7.05 -14.66
CA CYS A 262 -9.11 -5.69 -14.75
C CYS A 262 -10.55 -5.61 -14.26
N PHE A 263 -10.75 -5.01 -13.11
CA PHE A 263 -12.05 -4.89 -12.46
C PHE A 263 -12.21 -3.53 -11.75
N GLY A 264 -13.44 -3.18 -11.42
CA GLY A 264 -13.78 -2.01 -10.62
C GLY A 264 -15.29 -1.82 -10.54
N PRO A 265 -15.79 -1.00 -9.60
CA PRO A 265 -17.21 -0.70 -9.51
C PRO A 265 -17.70 -0.01 -10.80
N PRO A 266 -18.98 -0.15 -11.18
CA PRO A 266 -19.52 0.40 -12.43
C PRO A 266 -19.30 1.90 -12.61
N ASP A 267 -19.25 2.65 -11.50
CA ASP A 267 -19.08 4.10 -11.43
C ASP A 267 -17.68 4.52 -10.92
N GLY A 268 -16.71 3.58 -10.93
CA GLY A 268 -15.34 3.81 -10.50
C GLY A 268 -14.32 3.50 -11.58
N ILE A 269 -13.05 3.74 -11.27
CA ILE A 269 -11.96 3.36 -12.18
C ILE A 269 -11.83 1.84 -12.27
N ARG A 270 -11.40 1.37 -13.44
CA ARG A 270 -11.04 -0.03 -13.66
C ARG A 270 -9.55 -0.22 -13.45
N THR A 271 -9.20 -1.21 -12.64
CA THR A 271 -7.80 -1.44 -12.26
C THR A 271 -7.46 -2.93 -12.25
N PHE A 272 -6.21 -3.22 -12.49
CA PHE A 272 -5.61 -4.54 -12.27
C PHE A 272 -5.15 -4.60 -10.81
N GLY A 273 -5.96 -5.20 -9.94
CA GLY A 273 -5.75 -5.18 -8.50
C GLY A 273 -4.65 -6.12 -8.02
N ARG A 274 -3.91 -5.69 -7.00
CA ARG A 274 -2.80 -6.43 -6.37
C ARG A 274 -2.86 -6.24 -4.86
N CYS A 275 -3.54 -7.17 -4.18
CA CYS A 275 -3.56 -7.21 -2.73
C CYS A 275 -2.25 -7.83 -2.22
N ILE A 276 -1.48 -7.10 -1.45
CA ILE A 276 -0.20 -7.51 -0.85
C ILE A 276 -0.11 -7.15 0.63
N GLY A 277 -1.23 -7.24 1.37
CA GLY A 277 -1.30 -6.97 2.82
C GLY A 277 -0.76 -8.11 3.69
N HIS A 278 0.09 -8.94 3.14
CA HIS A 278 0.67 -10.10 3.84
C HIS A 278 2.12 -9.82 4.33
N GLY A 279 2.46 -8.56 4.68
CA GLY A 279 3.82 -8.18 5.02
C GLY A 279 4.32 -8.69 6.37
N GLY A 280 3.46 -8.79 7.39
CA GLY A 280 3.88 -9.19 8.75
C GLY A 280 2.75 -9.67 9.64
N MET A 281 1.51 -9.20 9.42
CA MET A 281 0.36 -9.72 10.16
C MET A 281 0.05 -11.18 9.78
N PRO A 282 -0.51 -11.98 10.70
CA PRO A 282 -0.97 -13.32 10.38
C PRO A 282 -1.86 -13.35 9.14
N VAL A 283 -1.46 -14.12 8.14
CA VAL A 283 -2.13 -14.19 6.84
C VAL A 283 -3.39 -15.04 6.94
N GLU A 284 -4.53 -14.46 6.61
CA GLU A 284 -5.81 -15.15 6.62
C GLU A 284 -5.90 -16.11 5.42
N ARG A 285 -6.08 -17.40 5.71
CA ARG A 285 -6.34 -18.40 4.69
C ARG A 285 -7.83 -18.41 4.33
N ALA A 286 -8.13 -18.29 3.05
CA ALA A 286 -9.49 -18.34 2.54
C ALA A 286 -9.61 -19.44 1.50
N ALA A 287 -10.48 -20.43 1.75
CA ALA A 287 -10.60 -21.60 0.92
C ALA A 287 -11.08 -21.31 -0.50
N HIS A 288 -12.00 -20.35 -0.68
CA HIS A 288 -12.61 -20.07 -1.98
C HIS A 288 -12.84 -18.58 -2.19
N PRO A 289 -12.37 -18.01 -3.30
CA PRO A 289 -12.70 -16.64 -3.68
C PRO A 289 -14.18 -16.52 -4.10
N GLN A 290 -14.78 -15.36 -3.82
CA GLN A 290 -16.12 -15.03 -4.30
C GLN A 290 -16.16 -15.00 -5.84
N ALA A 291 -17.30 -15.40 -6.42
CA ALA A 291 -17.39 -15.62 -7.86
C ALA A 291 -17.45 -14.32 -8.69
N ASP A 292 -17.89 -13.24 -8.10
CA ASP A 292 -18.17 -11.96 -8.76
C ASP A 292 -16.97 -11.00 -8.82
N CYS A 293 -15.82 -11.39 -8.26
CA CYS A 293 -14.57 -10.64 -8.36
C CYS A 293 -13.50 -11.49 -9.07
N PRO A 294 -12.89 -11.01 -10.16
CA PRO A 294 -12.03 -11.82 -11.04
C PRO A 294 -10.61 -11.98 -10.49
N VAL A 295 -10.45 -12.76 -9.42
CA VAL A 295 -9.13 -13.15 -8.92
C VAL A 295 -8.49 -14.16 -9.89
N ILE A 296 -7.26 -13.89 -10.31
CA ILE A 296 -6.49 -14.71 -11.26
C ILE A 296 -5.29 -15.42 -10.62
N GLY A 297 -4.81 -14.94 -9.46
CA GLY A 297 -3.75 -15.58 -8.68
C GLY A 297 -3.90 -15.32 -7.19
N TRP A 298 -3.64 -16.33 -6.34
CA TRP A 298 -3.62 -16.13 -4.88
C TRP A 298 -2.81 -17.21 -4.19
N ASP A 299 -2.28 -16.91 -3.00
CA ASP A 299 -1.60 -17.87 -2.12
C ASP A 299 -2.54 -18.33 -1.00
N ASN A 300 -2.71 -19.65 -0.86
CA ASN A 300 -3.47 -20.27 0.22
C ASN A 300 -2.67 -21.37 0.94
N ARG A 301 -1.34 -21.34 0.81
CA ARG A 301 -0.45 -22.24 1.54
C ARG A 301 -0.59 -22.04 3.04
N ARG A 302 -0.37 -23.11 3.78
CA ARG A 302 -0.29 -23.04 5.25
C ARG A 302 1.15 -22.84 5.69
N TYR A 303 1.41 -21.78 6.43
CA TYR A 303 2.69 -21.56 7.08
C TYR A 303 2.72 -22.23 8.45
N ASN A 304 3.72 -23.05 8.69
CA ASN A 304 3.92 -23.72 9.98
C ASN A 304 5.06 -23.02 10.72
N ASN A 305 4.71 -22.07 11.56
CA ASN A 305 5.65 -21.37 12.44
C ASN A 305 5.85 -22.05 13.81
N GLY A 306 5.42 -23.31 13.96
CA GLY A 306 5.48 -24.04 15.23
C GLY A 306 4.27 -23.78 16.14
N GLU A 307 3.44 -22.82 15.84
CA GLU A 307 2.20 -22.55 16.56
C GLU A 307 1.02 -23.36 15.98
N LYS A 308 -0.01 -23.56 16.79
CA LYS A 308 -1.23 -24.29 16.35
C LYS A 308 -2.20 -23.41 15.56
N ILE A 309 -1.75 -22.26 15.04
CA ILE A 309 -2.58 -21.31 14.32
C ILE A 309 -2.58 -21.66 12.83
N ASP A 310 -3.73 -21.58 12.18
CA ASP A 310 -3.87 -21.81 10.74
C ASP A 310 -3.68 -20.50 9.97
N VAL A 311 -2.43 -20.16 9.68
CA VAL A 311 -2.04 -18.95 8.96
C VAL A 311 -1.32 -19.27 7.66
N GLY A 312 -1.37 -18.32 6.71
CA GLY A 312 -0.64 -18.39 5.45
C GLY A 312 0.76 -17.81 5.54
N TYR A 313 1.43 -17.76 4.39
CA TYR A 313 2.78 -17.19 4.25
C TYR A 313 2.74 -15.68 4.13
N ASN A 314 3.56 -15.00 4.91
CA ASN A 314 3.88 -13.58 4.70
C ASN A 314 4.82 -13.41 3.49
N GLY A 315 4.91 -12.17 2.99
CA GLY A 315 5.75 -11.87 1.84
C GLY A 315 5.65 -10.40 1.39
N HIS A 316 6.20 -10.13 0.22
CA HIS A 316 6.25 -8.80 -0.37
C HIS A 316 6.23 -8.86 -1.90
N ALA A 317 6.17 -7.71 -2.57
CA ALA A 317 6.29 -7.60 -4.01
C ALA A 317 7.51 -6.77 -4.41
N ASN A 318 8.23 -7.20 -5.44
CA ASN A 318 9.34 -6.49 -6.07
C ASN A 318 8.93 -6.01 -7.46
N LEU A 319 9.10 -4.74 -7.73
CA LEU A 319 8.88 -4.08 -9.02
C LEU A 319 10.23 -3.76 -9.66
N ILE A 320 10.45 -4.25 -10.86
CA ILE A 320 11.72 -4.11 -11.62
C ILE A 320 11.38 -3.37 -12.91
N PHE A 321 11.78 -2.12 -12.98
CA PHE A 321 11.59 -1.25 -14.14
C PHE A 321 12.81 -1.33 -15.07
N ASP A 322 12.56 -1.46 -16.38
CA ASP A 322 13.55 -1.30 -17.46
C ASP A 322 12.90 -0.52 -18.61
N GLY A 323 12.95 0.79 -18.51
CA GLY A 323 12.26 1.70 -19.42
C GLY A 323 10.74 1.47 -19.39
N ALA A 324 10.13 1.18 -20.53
CA ALA A 324 8.71 0.91 -20.64
C ALA A 324 8.29 -0.45 -20.06
N ALA A 325 9.24 -1.39 -19.87
CA ALA A 325 8.96 -2.69 -19.31
C ALA A 325 8.94 -2.64 -17.78
N LEU A 326 8.02 -3.42 -17.19
CA LEU A 326 7.91 -3.67 -15.76
C LEU A 326 7.76 -5.16 -15.53
N ARG A 327 8.59 -5.72 -14.64
CA ARG A 327 8.40 -7.04 -14.07
C ARG A 327 8.05 -6.92 -12.60
N ILE A 328 7.07 -7.69 -12.15
CA ILE A 328 6.65 -7.78 -10.75
C ILE A 328 6.91 -9.20 -10.29
N GLU A 329 7.58 -9.34 -9.15
CA GLU A 329 7.86 -10.62 -8.50
C GLU A 329 7.16 -10.64 -7.14
N TYR A 330 6.39 -11.68 -6.86
CA TYR A 330 5.77 -11.91 -5.56
C TYR A 330 6.56 -12.97 -4.83
N VAL A 331 7.10 -12.63 -3.66
CA VAL A 331 8.09 -13.44 -2.93
C VAL A 331 7.61 -13.64 -1.51
N ASP A 332 7.68 -14.88 -1.00
CA ASP A 332 7.34 -15.16 0.38
C ASP A 332 8.48 -14.87 1.36
N LEU A 333 8.20 -14.97 2.66
CA LEU A 333 9.14 -14.72 3.74
C LEU A 333 10.37 -15.65 3.74
N LEU A 334 10.29 -16.80 3.05
CA LEU A 334 11.43 -17.73 2.87
C LEU A 334 12.25 -17.40 1.62
N GLY A 335 11.87 -16.36 0.84
CA GLY A 335 12.53 -15.98 -0.40
C GLY A 335 12.10 -16.80 -1.61
N GLN A 336 10.99 -17.57 -1.51
CA GLN A 336 10.50 -18.36 -2.62
C GLN A 336 9.62 -17.51 -3.55
N PRO A 337 9.90 -17.43 -4.85
CA PRO A 337 9.06 -16.74 -5.80
C PRO A 337 7.76 -17.52 -6.02
N LEU A 338 6.62 -16.82 -5.98
CA LEU A 338 5.29 -17.40 -6.14
C LEU A 338 4.73 -17.15 -7.54
N PHE A 339 4.79 -15.88 -7.95
CA PHE A 339 4.34 -15.42 -9.25
C PHE A 339 5.33 -14.44 -9.84
N ASN A 340 5.45 -14.43 -11.14
CA ASN A 340 6.03 -13.36 -11.94
C ASN A 340 4.97 -12.77 -12.85
N GLU A 341 5.04 -11.47 -13.05
CA GLU A 341 4.12 -10.73 -13.88
C GLU A 341 4.88 -9.73 -14.73
N THR A 342 4.55 -9.64 -16.01
CA THR A 342 5.19 -8.67 -16.91
C THR A 342 4.18 -7.74 -17.53
N TRP A 343 4.59 -6.47 -17.65
CA TRP A 343 3.84 -5.36 -18.20
C TRP A 343 4.71 -4.52 -19.12
N ARG A 344 4.06 -3.82 -20.04
CA ARG A 344 4.68 -2.79 -20.85
C ARG A 344 3.77 -1.57 -20.96
N ALA A 345 4.33 -0.38 -20.74
CA ALA A 345 3.64 0.87 -20.98
C ALA A 345 3.74 1.24 -22.47
N ASP A 346 2.62 1.48 -23.12
CA ASP A 346 2.57 2.08 -24.45
C ASP A 346 2.36 3.59 -24.31
N LEU A 347 3.43 4.33 -24.48
CA LEU A 347 3.44 5.80 -24.34
C LEU A 347 2.61 6.52 -25.40
N LYS A 348 2.29 5.87 -26.53
CA LYS A 348 1.51 6.49 -27.60
C LYS A 348 0.02 6.43 -27.33
N SER A 349 -0.46 5.26 -26.91
CA SER A 349 -1.87 5.04 -26.61
C SER A 349 -2.22 5.34 -25.15
N GLY A 350 -1.23 5.37 -24.25
CA GLY A 350 -1.45 5.47 -22.81
C GLY A 350 -2.03 4.19 -22.20
N THR A 351 -1.92 3.05 -22.90
CA THR A 351 -2.40 1.75 -22.42
C THR A 351 -1.32 0.93 -21.77
N LEU A 352 -1.72 -0.12 -21.06
CA LEU A 352 -0.84 -1.14 -20.51
C LEU A 352 -1.01 -2.45 -21.29
N GLU A 353 0.09 -2.99 -21.80
CA GLU A 353 0.14 -4.35 -22.34
C GLU A 353 0.45 -5.31 -21.20
N GLY A 354 -0.43 -6.26 -20.94
CA GLY A 354 -0.35 -7.24 -19.85
C GLY A 354 -1.70 -7.43 -19.13
N PRO A 355 -1.72 -8.18 -18.00
CA PRO A 355 -0.57 -8.90 -17.42
C PRO A 355 -0.22 -10.17 -18.19
N GLN A 356 1.07 -10.47 -18.30
CA GLN A 356 1.50 -11.83 -18.52
C GLN A 356 1.86 -12.41 -17.15
N LEU A 357 0.89 -13.08 -16.53
CA LEU A 357 1.04 -13.68 -15.20
C LEU A 357 1.51 -15.13 -15.34
N GLN A 358 2.60 -15.45 -14.67
CA GLN A 358 3.15 -16.78 -14.57
C GLN A 358 3.20 -17.23 -13.10
N LYS A 359 2.63 -18.40 -12.80
CA LYS A 359 2.90 -19.10 -11.55
C LYS A 359 4.30 -19.70 -11.63
N VAL A 360 5.14 -19.39 -10.66
CA VAL A 360 6.52 -19.91 -10.55
C VAL A 360 6.61 -21.04 -9.54
N SER A 361 5.84 -20.95 -8.47
CA SER A 361 5.78 -21.97 -7.42
C SER A 361 5.11 -23.26 -7.91
N ASP A 362 5.71 -24.41 -7.60
CA ASP A 362 5.09 -25.74 -7.86
C ASP A 362 4.08 -26.13 -6.78
N ASP A 363 3.95 -25.36 -5.68
CA ASP A 363 3.03 -25.67 -4.59
C ASP A 363 1.56 -25.66 -5.09
N PRO A 364 0.77 -26.73 -4.87
CA PRO A 364 -0.61 -26.82 -5.34
C PRO A 364 -1.56 -25.82 -4.67
N HIS A 365 -1.18 -25.23 -3.52
CA HIS A 365 -1.95 -24.22 -2.82
C HIS A 365 -1.62 -22.78 -3.25
N VAL A 366 -0.66 -22.60 -4.15
CA VAL A 366 -0.50 -21.37 -4.93
C VAL A 366 -1.36 -21.53 -6.19
N HIS A 367 -2.42 -20.73 -6.27
CA HIS A 367 -3.45 -20.89 -7.28
C HIS A 367 -3.28 -19.89 -8.42
N ILE A 368 -3.48 -20.34 -9.65
CA ILE A 368 -3.64 -19.51 -10.84
C ILE A 368 -4.90 -19.96 -11.59
N ARG A 369 -5.76 -19.02 -11.92
CA ARG A 369 -6.86 -19.26 -12.86
C ARG A 369 -6.34 -18.96 -14.25
N GLY A 370 -6.54 -19.88 -15.20
CA GLY A 370 -6.23 -19.62 -16.59
C GLY A 370 -6.92 -18.34 -17.04
N ALA A 371 -6.21 -17.44 -17.73
CA ALA A 371 -6.87 -16.36 -18.46
C ALA A 371 -7.96 -17.02 -19.29
N ALA A 372 -9.20 -16.54 -19.15
CA ALA A 372 -10.29 -16.95 -20.02
C ALA A 372 -9.83 -16.64 -21.45
N SER A 373 -9.59 -17.70 -22.23
CA SER A 373 -9.19 -17.64 -23.63
C SER A 373 -10.25 -16.98 -24.47
#